data_d6988b564bb2f8357452a816f16261b4
#
_entry.id   d6988b564bb2f8357452a816f16261b4
#
_cell.length_a   1.000
_cell.length_b   1.000
_cell.length_c   1.000
_cell.angle_alpha   90.00
_cell.angle_beta   90.00
_cell.angle_gamma   90.00
#
_symmetry.space_group_name_H-M   'P 1'
#
loop_
_entity.id
_entity.type
_entity.pdbx_description
1 polymer ?
#
loop_
_entity_poly.entity_id
_entity_poly.type
_entity_poly.pdbx_seq_one_letter_code
_entity_poly.pdbx_strand_id
1 'polypeptide(L)'
;YPSEWEHTVKQFHLLDNTGPNVEVTVACAVQALNIYYLPDFVKWKIEQNFKKINLWPLGAGMINYHFVYHPPHLNVKVLPKWFKEMTVAKYDKFIEWLDANWDKCDGVTNYDEWKNANYGIKRLRGMLSFMNSGDWSRQRMPEFIEYINKMDGIRDTNFRDVFPEMAPLLDWTPEDGEDWDGEFDDRLLKELEDSGFHVNQQELDIDK
;
A
#
# COMPACT_ATOMS: atom_id res chain seq x y z
N TYR A 1 -4.96 -20.85 4.97
CA TYR A 1 -5.04 -21.65 3.77
C TYR A 1 -4.54 -20.79 2.66
N PRO A 2 -3.55 -21.21 1.84
CA PRO A 2 -3.13 -20.41 0.74
C PRO A 2 -4.30 -20.29 -0.23
N SER A 3 -4.81 -19.08 -0.43
CA SER A 3 -5.65 -18.82 -1.58
C SER A 3 -4.75 -18.91 -2.79
N GLU A 4 -4.99 -19.86 -3.67
CA GLU A 4 -4.28 -19.97 -4.93
C GLU A 4 -4.54 -18.71 -5.76
N TRP A 5 -3.48 -18.09 -6.28
CA TRP A 5 -3.61 -16.85 -7.05
C TRP A 5 -4.54 -17.02 -8.25
N GLU A 6 -4.46 -18.15 -8.95
CA GLU A 6 -5.32 -18.48 -10.08
C GLU A 6 -6.80 -18.52 -9.68
N HIS A 7 -7.11 -19.02 -8.48
CA HIS A 7 -8.48 -18.98 -7.96
C HIS A 7 -8.93 -17.54 -7.73
N THR A 8 -8.09 -16.72 -7.13
CA THR A 8 -8.37 -15.30 -6.90
C THR A 8 -8.62 -14.56 -8.22
N VAL A 9 -7.78 -14.77 -9.22
CA VAL A 9 -7.96 -14.19 -10.56
C VAL A 9 -9.29 -14.59 -11.18
N LYS A 10 -9.67 -15.87 -11.08
CA LYS A 10 -10.99 -16.32 -11.57
C LYS A 10 -12.14 -15.60 -10.86
N GLN A 11 -12.05 -15.35 -9.56
CA GLN A 11 -13.06 -14.59 -8.84
C GLN A 11 -13.13 -13.13 -9.31
N PHE A 12 -11.99 -12.49 -9.59
CA PHE A 12 -11.98 -11.15 -10.19
C PHE A 12 -12.72 -11.14 -11.52
N HIS A 13 -12.47 -12.09 -12.43
CA HIS A 13 -13.19 -12.17 -13.71
C HIS A 13 -14.69 -12.45 -13.53
N LEU A 14 -15.08 -13.29 -12.59
CA LEU A 14 -16.49 -13.53 -12.28
C LEU A 14 -17.17 -12.24 -11.78
N LEU A 15 -16.54 -11.50 -10.88
CA LEU A 15 -17.07 -10.25 -10.37
C LEU A 15 -17.15 -9.17 -11.45
N ASP A 16 -16.15 -9.09 -12.33
CA ASP A 16 -16.12 -8.13 -13.44
C ASP A 16 -17.26 -8.37 -14.45
N ASN A 17 -17.73 -9.60 -14.59
CA ASN A 17 -18.82 -10.00 -15.46
C ASN A 17 -20.21 -10.04 -14.79
N THR A 18 -20.35 -9.50 -13.57
CA THR A 18 -21.65 -9.39 -12.90
C THR A 18 -22.61 -8.45 -13.63
N GLY A 19 -23.91 -8.56 -13.35
CA GLY A 19 -24.95 -7.72 -13.99
C GLY A 19 -24.75 -6.22 -13.75
N PRO A 20 -25.43 -5.36 -14.55
CA PRO A 20 -25.19 -3.90 -14.54
C PRO A 20 -25.55 -3.23 -13.21
N ASN A 21 -26.35 -3.87 -12.38
CA ASN A 21 -26.77 -3.35 -11.07
C ASN A 21 -25.78 -3.67 -9.92
N VAL A 22 -24.64 -4.27 -10.24
CA VAL A 22 -23.61 -4.62 -9.25
C VAL A 22 -22.38 -3.76 -9.48
N GLU A 23 -22.02 -2.95 -8.50
CA GLU A 23 -20.75 -2.23 -8.47
C GLU A 23 -19.70 -3.10 -7.77
N VAL A 24 -18.49 -3.09 -8.30
CA VAL A 24 -17.36 -3.87 -7.74
C VAL A 24 -16.17 -2.95 -7.56
N THR A 25 -15.61 -2.94 -6.37
CA THR A 25 -14.40 -2.18 -6.05
C THR A 25 -13.42 -3.06 -5.29
N VAL A 26 -12.15 -2.71 -5.39
CA VAL A 26 -11.10 -3.32 -4.56
C VAL A 26 -10.74 -2.36 -3.43
N ALA A 27 -10.94 -2.80 -2.21
CA ALA A 27 -10.45 -2.11 -1.02
C ALA A 27 -9.22 -2.83 -0.48
N CYS A 28 -8.16 -2.08 -0.20
CA CYS A 28 -6.90 -2.61 0.30
C CYS A 28 -6.59 -2.05 1.69
N ALA A 29 -6.37 -2.93 2.64
CA ALA A 29 -5.79 -2.59 3.93
C ALA A 29 -4.28 -2.45 3.77
N VAL A 30 -3.79 -1.22 3.64
CA VAL A 30 -2.37 -0.92 3.44
C VAL A 30 -1.62 -1.12 4.74
N GLN A 31 -0.61 -1.96 4.70
CA GLN A 31 0.19 -2.36 5.85
C GLN A 31 1.64 -2.64 5.45
N ALA A 32 2.50 -2.83 6.45
CA ALA A 32 3.92 -3.10 6.25
C ALA A 32 4.19 -4.26 5.27
N LEU A 33 3.34 -5.29 5.26
CA LEU A 33 3.50 -6.48 4.41
C LEU A 33 3.16 -6.27 2.93
N ASN A 34 2.39 -5.24 2.58
CA ASN A 34 1.90 -5.12 1.21
C ASN A 34 2.19 -3.78 0.53
N ILE A 35 2.56 -2.73 1.27
CA ILE A 35 2.79 -1.41 0.67
C ILE A 35 3.82 -1.46 -0.47
N TYR A 36 4.87 -2.26 -0.32
CA TYR A 36 5.90 -2.42 -1.35
C TYR A 36 5.36 -3.07 -2.64
N TYR A 37 4.39 -3.98 -2.54
CA TYR A 37 3.85 -4.75 -3.67
C TYR A 37 2.58 -4.14 -4.28
N LEU A 38 2.02 -3.09 -3.69
CA LEU A 38 0.82 -2.44 -4.22
C LEU A 38 0.98 -1.93 -5.66
N PRO A 39 2.11 -1.32 -6.06
CA PRO A 39 2.32 -0.92 -7.44
C PRO A 39 2.18 -2.07 -8.43
N ASP A 40 2.75 -3.25 -8.10
CA ASP A 40 2.67 -4.43 -8.96
C ASP A 40 1.24 -4.93 -9.09
N PHE A 41 0.50 -4.96 -7.97
CA PHE A 41 -0.90 -5.36 -7.96
C PHE A 41 -1.78 -4.41 -8.79
N VAL A 42 -1.61 -3.10 -8.63
CA VAL A 42 -2.38 -2.10 -9.37
C VAL A 42 -2.05 -2.18 -10.86
N LYS A 43 -0.76 -2.30 -11.21
CA LYS A 43 -0.32 -2.48 -12.59
C LYS A 43 -0.93 -3.74 -13.21
N TRP A 44 -0.82 -4.88 -12.52
CA TRP A 44 -1.45 -6.12 -12.96
C TRP A 44 -2.95 -5.94 -13.19
N LYS A 45 -3.65 -5.31 -12.26
CA LYS A 45 -5.10 -5.08 -12.35
C LYS A 45 -5.48 -4.22 -13.56
N ILE A 46 -4.70 -3.18 -13.87
CA ILE A 46 -4.88 -2.36 -15.07
C ILE A 46 -4.70 -3.21 -16.35
N GLU A 47 -3.65 -4.02 -16.39
CA GLU A 47 -3.29 -4.87 -17.53
C GLU A 47 -4.30 -6.00 -17.79
N GLN A 48 -5.15 -6.37 -16.81
CA GLN A 48 -6.23 -7.34 -17.01
C GLN A 48 -7.41 -6.79 -17.84
N ASN A 49 -7.46 -5.48 -18.11
CA ASN A 49 -8.56 -4.82 -18.83
C ASN A 49 -9.94 -5.09 -18.22
N PHE A 50 -10.03 -5.14 -16.91
CA PHE A 50 -11.30 -5.27 -16.21
C PHE A 50 -12.21 -4.07 -16.55
N LYS A 51 -13.44 -4.35 -16.94
CA LYS A 51 -14.40 -3.32 -17.38
C LYS A 51 -15.09 -2.65 -16.20
N LYS A 52 -15.43 -3.42 -15.18
CA LYS A 52 -16.18 -2.95 -14.02
C LYS A 52 -15.26 -2.64 -12.84
N ILE A 53 -14.36 -3.55 -12.49
CA ILE A 53 -13.45 -3.43 -11.36
C ILE A 53 -12.48 -2.26 -11.52
N ASN A 54 -12.12 -1.89 -12.77
CA ASN A 54 -11.21 -0.78 -13.04
C ASN A 54 -11.90 0.59 -13.08
N LEU A 55 -13.23 0.64 -13.20
CA LEU A 55 -13.96 1.91 -13.31
C LEU A 55 -14.17 2.62 -11.97
N TRP A 56 -14.31 1.84 -10.89
CA TRP A 56 -14.64 2.42 -9.58
C TRP A 56 -13.50 2.20 -8.58
N PRO A 57 -13.26 3.17 -7.68
CA PRO A 57 -13.97 4.45 -7.57
C PRO A 57 -13.52 5.53 -8.55
N LEU A 58 -12.51 5.32 -9.39
CA LEU A 58 -11.77 6.45 -9.95
C LEU A 58 -11.21 6.25 -11.35
N GLY A 59 -11.54 5.16 -11.99
CA GLY A 59 -10.88 4.79 -13.24
C GLY A 59 -9.41 4.40 -13.05
N ALA A 60 -8.69 4.19 -14.13
CA ALA A 60 -7.26 3.84 -14.15
C ALA A 60 -6.88 2.61 -13.32
N GLY A 61 -7.82 1.74 -13.02
CA GLY A 61 -7.55 0.52 -12.25
C GLY A 61 -7.17 0.74 -10.78
N MET A 62 -7.29 1.95 -10.29
CA MET A 62 -6.95 2.28 -8.90
C MET A 62 -7.79 1.50 -7.88
N ILE A 63 -7.29 1.41 -6.67
CA ILE A 63 -7.94 0.70 -5.56
C ILE A 63 -8.22 1.66 -4.41
N ASN A 64 -9.17 1.30 -3.57
CA ASN A 64 -9.46 2.06 -2.36
C ASN A 64 -8.47 1.68 -1.26
N TYR A 65 -7.75 2.66 -0.71
CA TYR A 65 -6.69 2.43 0.28
C TYR A 65 -7.15 2.84 1.66
N HIS A 66 -6.91 1.95 2.65
CA HIS A 66 -7.11 2.20 4.07
C HIS A 66 -5.88 1.74 4.83
N PHE A 67 -5.34 2.58 5.70
CA PHE A 67 -4.18 2.17 6.50
C PHE A 67 -4.57 1.23 7.63
N VAL A 68 -3.69 0.28 7.92
CA VAL A 68 -3.75 -0.54 9.13
C VAL A 68 -3.02 0.20 10.25
N TYR A 69 -3.77 0.61 11.27
CA TYR A 69 -3.22 1.22 12.48
C TYR A 69 -3.00 0.18 13.57
N HIS A 70 -3.86 -0.82 13.64
CA HIS A 70 -3.78 -1.91 14.62
C HIS A 70 -3.78 -3.28 13.94
N PRO A 71 -2.90 -4.21 14.39
CA PRO A 71 -1.88 -4.02 15.44
C PRO A 71 -0.73 -3.12 14.95
N PRO A 72 -0.06 -2.36 15.85
CA PRO A 72 0.93 -1.35 15.47
C PRO A 72 2.11 -1.89 14.66
N HIS A 73 2.55 -3.12 14.93
CA HIS A 73 3.64 -3.75 14.19
C HIS A 73 3.31 -4.05 12.71
N LEU A 74 2.07 -3.90 12.28
CA LEU A 74 1.67 -3.97 10.87
C LEU A 74 1.52 -2.60 10.21
N ASN A 75 1.63 -1.50 10.97
CA ASN A 75 1.60 -0.17 10.38
C ASN A 75 2.82 0.06 9.48
N VAL A 76 2.62 0.80 8.38
CA VAL A 76 3.69 1.08 7.40
C VAL A 76 4.86 1.87 7.98
N LYS A 77 4.66 2.59 9.09
CA LYS A 77 5.71 3.36 9.79
C LYS A 77 6.76 2.47 10.45
N VAL A 78 6.45 1.18 10.68
CA VAL A 78 7.40 0.21 11.25
C VAL A 78 8.57 -0.10 10.32
N LEU A 79 8.40 0.10 9.01
CA LEU A 79 9.44 -0.18 8.04
C LEU A 79 10.67 0.72 8.25
N PRO A 80 11.89 0.17 8.26
CA PRO A 80 13.10 0.96 8.42
C PRO A 80 13.35 1.85 7.21
N LYS A 81 14.10 2.93 7.40
CA LYS A 81 14.35 3.99 6.41
C LYS A 81 14.79 3.46 5.06
N TRP A 82 15.77 2.55 5.04
CA TRP A 82 16.27 1.99 3.79
C TRP A 82 15.17 1.27 2.98
N PHE A 83 14.24 0.58 3.66
CA PHE A 83 13.15 -0.11 2.98
C PHE A 83 12.06 0.87 2.54
N LYS A 84 11.80 1.95 3.30
CA LYS A 84 10.94 3.05 2.89
C LYS A 84 11.47 3.73 1.61
N GLU A 85 12.78 3.98 1.54
CA GLU A 85 13.44 4.53 0.36
C GLU A 85 13.30 3.61 -0.85
N MET A 86 13.49 2.30 -0.69
CA MET A 86 13.22 1.29 -1.72
C MET A 86 11.77 1.33 -2.19
N THR A 87 10.83 1.47 -1.26
CA THR A 87 9.40 1.56 -1.56
C THR A 87 9.10 2.83 -2.36
N VAL A 88 9.61 3.98 -1.95
CA VAL A 88 9.47 5.26 -2.69
C VAL A 88 9.97 5.10 -4.12
N ALA A 89 11.18 4.57 -4.30
CA ALA A 89 11.77 4.37 -5.64
C ALA A 89 10.92 3.44 -6.54
N LYS A 90 10.26 2.43 -5.94
CA LYS A 90 9.35 1.55 -6.68
C LYS A 90 8.07 2.27 -7.11
N TYR A 91 7.50 3.12 -6.24
CA TYR A 91 6.34 3.94 -6.58
C TYR A 91 6.66 4.98 -7.65
N ASP A 92 7.82 5.61 -7.60
CA ASP A 92 8.24 6.57 -8.63
C ASP A 92 8.30 5.89 -10.01
N LYS A 93 8.90 4.70 -10.11
CA LYS A 93 8.87 3.90 -11.35
C LYS A 93 7.47 3.53 -11.81
N PHE A 94 6.59 3.23 -10.87
CA PHE A 94 5.19 2.93 -11.20
C PHE A 94 4.45 4.17 -11.69
N ILE A 95 4.69 5.34 -11.10
CA ILE A 95 4.12 6.62 -11.55
C ILE A 95 4.62 6.98 -12.95
N GLU A 96 5.93 6.78 -13.23
CA GLU A 96 6.49 6.93 -14.57
C GLU A 96 5.81 5.99 -15.59
N TRP A 97 5.55 4.75 -15.17
CA TRP A 97 4.82 3.80 -16.02
C TRP A 97 3.37 4.25 -16.25
N LEU A 98 2.68 4.77 -15.24
CA LEU A 98 1.32 5.33 -15.39
C LEU A 98 1.33 6.53 -16.34
N ASP A 99 2.29 7.45 -16.21
CA ASP A 99 2.45 8.60 -17.10
C ASP A 99 2.63 8.17 -18.58
N ALA A 100 3.32 7.06 -18.81
CA ALA A 100 3.56 6.53 -20.15
C ALA A 100 2.43 5.63 -20.70
N ASN A 101 1.50 5.18 -19.87
CA ASN A 101 0.49 4.18 -20.21
C ASN A 101 -0.94 4.57 -19.77
N TRP A 102 -1.17 5.84 -19.46
CA TRP A 102 -2.47 6.30 -18.96
C TRP A 102 -3.64 6.04 -19.93
N ASP A 103 -3.37 6.01 -21.22
CA ASP A 103 -4.33 5.71 -22.28
C ASP A 103 -4.88 4.27 -22.20
N LYS A 104 -4.17 3.38 -21.51
CA LYS A 104 -4.59 2.01 -21.20
C LYS A 104 -5.45 1.92 -19.94
N CYS A 105 -5.59 3.03 -19.22
CA CYS A 105 -6.32 3.08 -17.97
C CYS A 105 -7.79 3.45 -18.25
N ASP A 106 -8.66 2.45 -18.25
CA ASP A 106 -10.10 2.65 -18.50
C ASP A 106 -10.71 3.68 -17.54
N GLY A 107 -11.59 4.53 -18.08
CA GLY A 107 -12.33 5.54 -17.33
C GLY A 107 -11.57 6.85 -17.11
N VAL A 108 -10.32 6.98 -17.53
CA VAL A 108 -9.58 8.24 -17.52
C VAL A 108 -9.82 8.98 -18.83
N THR A 109 -10.64 10.02 -18.80
CA THR A 109 -10.93 10.87 -19.96
C THR A 109 -10.05 12.11 -20.01
N ASN A 110 -9.52 12.53 -18.85
CA ASN A 110 -8.61 13.66 -18.72
C ASN A 110 -7.50 13.28 -17.72
N TYR A 111 -6.32 12.97 -18.24
CA TYR A 111 -5.20 12.48 -17.42
C TYR A 111 -4.68 13.53 -16.45
N ASP A 112 -4.58 14.80 -16.87
CA ASP A 112 -4.06 15.86 -16.01
C ASP A 112 -5.01 16.13 -14.83
N GLU A 113 -6.31 16.09 -15.06
CA GLU A 113 -7.31 16.19 -14.01
C GLU A 113 -7.24 15.00 -13.05
N TRP A 114 -7.19 13.78 -13.58
CA TRP A 114 -7.09 12.56 -12.78
C TRP A 114 -5.79 12.50 -11.98
N LYS A 115 -4.66 12.86 -12.57
CA LYS A 115 -3.34 12.89 -11.92
C LYS A 115 -3.34 13.77 -10.67
N ASN A 116 -4.05 14.89 -10.71
CA ASN A 116 -4.16 15.85 -9.62
C ASN A 116 -5.36 15.62 -8.69
N ALA A 117 -6.25 14.68 -9.03
CA ALA A 117 -7.37 14.31 -8.19
C ALA A 117 -6.89 13.56 -6.94
N ASN A 118 -7.68 13.67 -5.85
CA ASN A 118 -7.37 13.01 -4.58
C ASN A 118 -7.26 11.48 -4.65
N TYR A 119 -7.50 10.91 -5.78
CA TYR A 119 -7.63 9.46 -5.98
C TYR A 119 -6.62 8.89 -6.99
N GLY A 120 -5.90 9.75 -7.70
CA GLY A 120 -4.88 9.36 -8.66
C GLY A 120 -3.47 9.30 -8.04
N ILE A 121 -2.50 9.84 -8.77
CA ILE A 121 -1.08 9.88 -8.35
C ILE A 121 -0.91 10.61 -7.02
N LYS A 122 -1.68 11.68 -6.79
CA LYS A 122 -1.65 12.43 -5.53
C LYS A 122 -1.92 11.52 -4.32
N ARG A 123 -2.86 10.58 -4.44
CA ARG A 123 -3.15 9.62 -3.37
C ARG A 123 -2.02 8.62 -3.13
N LEU A 124 -1.36 8.15 -4.19
CA LEU A 124 -0.17 7.32 -4.06
C LEU A 124 0.95 8.05 -3.31
N ARG A 125 1.17 9.32 -3.64
CA ARG A 125 2.14 10.17 -2.94
C ARG A 125 1.75 10.38 -1.47
N GLY A 126 0.47 10.60 -1.17
CA GLY A 126 -0.03 10.70 0.19
C GLY A 126 0.23 9.43 1.02
N MET A 127 0.14 8.23 0.42
CA MET A 127 0.52 7.00 1.13
C MET A 127 2.00 6.96 1.49
N LEU A 128 2.87 7.42 0.58
CA LEU A 128 4.31 7.51 0.84
C LEU A 128 4.62 8.56 1.93
N SER A 129 3.93 9.70 1.88
CA SER A 129 4.05 10.74 2.91
C SER A 129 3.64 10.22 4.28
N PHE A 130 2.53 9.46 4.37
CA PHE A 130 2.13 8.82 5.61
C PHE A 130 3.17 7.79 6.11
N MET A 131 3.69 6.95 5.23
CA MET A 131 4.74 5.99 5.58
C MET A 131 5.98 6.69 6.16
N ASN A 132 6.35 7.83 5.59
CA ASN A 132 7.53 8.60 5.98
C ASN A 132 7.28 9.62 7.11
N SER A 133 6.03 9.77 7.58
CA SER A 133 5.70 10.71 8.66
C SER A 133 6.12 10.26 10.05
N GLY A 134 6.84 9.16 10.18
CA GLY A 134 7.40 8.66 11.42
C GLY A 134 8.26 7.43 11.19
N ASP A 135 9.11 7.10 12.15
CA ASP A 135 9.86 5.86 12.18
C ASP A 135 9.60 5.11 13.48
N TRP A 136 8.91 3.99 13.37
CA TRP A 136 8.61 3.10 14.49
C TRP A 136 9.45 1.82 14.45
N SER A 137 10.48 1.78 13.59
CA SER A 137 11.28 0.57 13.40
C SER A 137 11.91 0.10 14.71
N ARG A 138 12.51 1.01 15.46
CA ARG A 138 13.19 0.68 16.72
C ARG A 138 12.24 0.08 17.77
N GLN A 139 11.00 0.58 17.83
CA GLN A 139 10.02 0.14 18.82
C GLN A 139 9.25 -1.11 18.39
N ARG A 140 8.99 -1.28 17.07
CA ARG A 140 8.00 -2.23 16.57
C ARG A 140 8.53 -3.30 15.60
N MET A 141 9.76 -3.15 15.05
CA MET A 141 10.33 -4.20 14.21
C MET A 141 10.53 -5.54 14.92
N PRO A 142 10.93 -5.59 16.21
CA PRO A 142 10.98 -6.86 16.92
C PRO A 142 9.61 -7.59 16.93
N GLU A 143 8.53 -6.87 17.19
CA GLU A 143 7.16 -7.43 17.17
C GLU A 143 6.74 -7.87 15.76
N PHE A 144 7.14 -7.11 14.73
CA PHE A 144 6.90 -7.47 13.32
C PHE A 144 7.60 -8.78 12.98
N ILE A 145 8.88 -8.91 13.32
CA ILE A 145 9.68 -10.12 13.05
C ILE A 145 9.09 -11.33 13.80
N GLU A 146 8.72 -11.16 15.08
CA GLU A 146 8.07 -12.21 15.85
C GLU A 146 6.74 -12.65 15.20
N TYR A 147 5.93 -11.69 14.76
CA TYR A 147 4.68 -11.95 14.06
C TYR A 147 4.91 -12.79 12.79
N ILE A 148 5.90 -12.42 11.96
CA ILE A 148 6.22 -13.15 10.72
C ILE A 148 6.65 -14.58 11.05
N ASN A 149 7.59 -14.75 11.96
CA ASN A 149 8.09 -16.09 12.35
C ASN A 149 6.95 -16.99 12.88
N LYS A 150 6.01 -16.40 13.65
CA LYS A 150 4.83 -17.11 14.13
C LYS A 150 3.89 -17.50 12.97
N MET A 151 3.67 -16.62 12.02
CA MET A 151 2.82 -16.90 10.85
C MET A 151 3.42 -17.98 9.97
N ASP A 152 4.72 -17.96 9.73
CA ASP A 152 5.44 -19.01 9.00
C ASP A 152 5.26 -20.37 9.66
N GLY A 153 5.44 -20.44 11.00
CA GLY A 153 5.24 -21.68 11.74
C GLY A 153 3.81 -22.21 11.71
N ILE A 154 2.78 -21.31 11.70
CA ILE A 154 1.36 -21.71 11.65
C ILE A 154 0.96 -22.17 10.25
N ARG A 155 1.51 -21.55 9.21
CA ARG A 155 1.12 -21.75 7.80
C ARG A 155 1.99 -22.74 7.06
N ASP A 156 3.07 -23.19 7.66
CA ASP A 156 4.12 -23.96 7.00
C ASP A 156 4.64 -23.25 5.74
N THR A 157 4.95 -21.96 5.91
CA THR A 157 5.46 -21.09 4.86
C THR A 157 6.84 -20.57 5.24
N ASN A 158 7.54 -19.94 4.29
CA ASN A 158 8.77 -19.22 4.53
C ASN A 158 8.63 -17.81 3.93
N PHE A 159 8.59 -16.81 4.78
CA PHE A 159 8.46 -15.42 4.37
C PHE A 159 9.53 -14.99 3.37
N ARG A 160 10.78 -15.46 3.54
CA ARG A 160 11.89 -15.11 2.65
C ARG A 160 11.69 -15.61 1.22
N ASP A 161 11.00 -16.74 1.06
CA ASP A 161 10.70 -17.30 -0.26
C ASP A 161 9.51 -16.61 -0.91
N VAL A 162 8.54 -16.18 -0.11
CA VAL A 162 7.31 -15.53 -0.58
C VAL A 162 7.55 -14.05 -0.90
N PHE A 163 8.38 -13.38 -0.08
CA PHE A 163 8.65 -11.94 -0.16
C PHE A 163 10.17 -11.67 -0.19
N PRO A 164 10.86 -12.05 -1.27
CA PRO A 164 12.32 -11.97 -1.32
C PRO A 164 12.88 -10.56 -1.13
N GLU A 165 12.19 -9.53 -1.62
CA GLU A 165 12.62 -8.14 -1.43
C GLU A 165 12.47 -7.65 0.02
N MET A 166 11.57 -8.28 0.78
CA MET A 166 11.36 -7.98 2.20
C MET A 166 12.19 -8.90 3.12
N ALA A 167 12.80 -9.95 2.58
CA ALA A 167 13.58 -10.91 3.36
C ALA A 167 14.63 -10.25 4.29
N PRO A 168 15.35 -9.20 3.86
CA PRO A 168 16.31 -8.51 4.73
C PRO A 168 15.70 -7.84 5.97
N LEU A 169 14.37 -7.58 5.99
CA LEU A 169 13.70 -7.04 7.19
C LEU A 169 13.78 -8.00 8.38
N LEU A 170 13.89 -9.29 8.13
CA LEU A 170 14.02 -10.29 9.21
C LEU A 170 15.43 -10.32 9.85
N ASP A 171 16.40 -9.68 9.21
CA ASP A 171 17.77 -9.54 9.72
C ASP A 171 17.99 -8.16 10.39
N TRP A 172 16.93 -7.35 10.50
CA TRP A 172 16.97 -6.05 11.12
C TRP A 172 17.40 -6.13 12.60
N THR A 173 18.23 -5.16 13.01
CA THR A 173 18.70 -5.00 14.39
C THR A 173 18.35 -3.62 14.93
N PRO A 174 18.30 -3.41 16.27
CA PRO A 174 18.02 -2.10 16.86
C PRO A 174 18.98 -0.98 16.40
N GLU A 175 20.18 -1.33 15.97
CA GLU A 175 21.18 -0.41 15.42
C GLU A 175 20.77 0.13 14.05
N ASP A 176 19.89 -0.58 13.33
CA ASP A 176 19.32 -0.16 12.04
C ASP A 176 18.14 0.80 12.19
N GLY A 177 17.63 0.99 13.41
CA GLY A 177 16.50 1.86 13.73
C GLY A 177 16.92 3.30 13.99
N GLU A 178 16.16 4.27 13.51
CA GLU A 178 16.33 5.68 13.85
C GLU A 178 15.56 6.01 15.14
N ASP A 179 16.06 6.96 15.93
CA ASP A 179 15.31 7.56 17.02
C ASP A 179 14.36 8.60 16.45
N TRP A 180 13.06 8.33 16.59
CA TRP A 180 12.04 9.30 16.23
C TRP A 180 11.68 10.16 17.45
N ASP A 181 11.75 11.48 17.30
CA ASP A 181 11.50 12.46 18.37
C ASP A 181 10.01 12.64 18.72
N GLY A 182 9.12 12.02 17.95
CA GLY A 182 7.67 12.12 18.15
C GLY A 182 7.04 13.37 17.55
N GLU A 183 7.80 14.22 16.89
CA GLU A 183 7.25 15.40 16.23
C GLU A 183 6.72 15.05 14.84
N PHE A 184 5.49 15.48 14.56
CA PHE A 184 4.92 15.42 13.23
C PHE A 184 5.33 16.67 12.45
N ASP A 185 5.88 16.46 11.25
CA ASP A 185 6.08 17.55 10.30
C ASP A 185 4.69 18.04 9.82
N ASP A 186 4.30 19.28 10.19
CA ASP A 186 3.04 19.92 9.77
C ASP A 186 2.85 19.90 8.26
N ARG A 187 3.94 19.94 7.49
CA ARG A 187 3.91 19.81 6.04
C ARG A 187 3.42 18.43 5.61
N LEU A 188 3.90 17.36 6.26
CA LEU A 188 3.47 15.99 5.95
C LEU A 188 2.02 15.75 6.33
N LEU A 189 1.55 16.32 7.45
CA LEU A 189 0.15 16.28 7.83
C LEU A 189 -0.72 16.98 6.78
N LYS A 190 -0.30 18.14 6.30
CA LYS A 190 -1.00 18.86 5.24
C LYS A 190 -1.02 18.06 3.91
N GLU A 191 0.09 17.45 3.53
CA GLU A 191 0.15 16.59 2.34
C GLU A 191 -0.79 15.39 2.47
N LEU A 192 -0.93 14.81 3.67
CA LEU A 192 -1.88 13.73 3.95
C LEU A 192 -3.34 14.20 3.78
N GLU A 193 -3.70 15.31 4.39
CA GLU A 193 -5.04 15.92 4.27
C GLU A 193 -5.34 16.26 2.81
N ASP A 194 -4.41 16.92 2.14
CA ASP A 194 -4.52 17.29 0.72
C ASP A 194 -4.64 16.07 -0.20
N SER A 195 -4.09 14.91 0.18
CA SER A 195 -4.20 13.65 -0.56
C SER A 195 -5.51 12.88 -0.32
N GLY A 196 -6.40 13.42 0.53
CA GLY A 196 -7.69 12.84 0.88
C GLY A 196 -7.62 11.73 1.94
N PHE A 197 -6.48 11.58 2.62
CA PHE A 197 -6.40 10.79 3.84
C PHE A 197 -6.81 11.67 5.03
N HIS A 198 -7.86 11.25 5.73
CA HIS A 198 -8.23 11.84 7.01
C HIS A 198 -7.40 11.18 8.10
N VAL A 199 -6.51 11.95 8.68
CA VAL A 199 -5.76 11.51 9.87
C VAL A 199 -6.62 11.82 11.09
N ASN A 200 -7.08 10.77 11.77
CA ASN A 200 -7.77 10.98 13.04
C ASN A 200 -6.71 11.30 14.10
N GLN A 201 -6.79 12.47 14.70
CA GLN A 201 -5.84 12.93 15.71
C GLN A 201 -5.70 11.96 16.91
N GLN A 202 -6.78 11.21 17.23
CA GLN A 202 -6.74 10.14 18.25
C GLN A 202 -5.85 8.95 17.86
N GLU A 203 -5.60 8.76 16.56
CA GLU A 203 -4.72 7.70 16.05
C GLU A 203 -3.25 8.11 16.07
N LEU A 204 -2.97 9.42 16.23
CA LEU A 204 -1.64 9.98 16.41
C LEU A 204 -1.17 9.90 17.89
N ASP A 205 -2.12 9.83 18.83
CA ASP A 205 -1.85 9.80 20.29
C ASP A 205 -1.66 8.38 20.86
N ILE A 206 -1.56 7.34 20.04
CA ILE A 206 -1.44 5.94 20.48
C ILE A 206 -0.09 5.62 21.14
N ASP A 207 0.87 6.53 21.05
CA ASP A 207 2.23 6.37 21.62
C ASP A 207 2.45 7.14 22.93
N LYS A 208 1.38 7.59 23.62
CA LYS A 208 1.49 8.18 24.97
C LYS A 208 1.11 7.18 26.06
#